data_b15a831d88714bf337ac49ad8e4f28ea
#
_entry.id   b15a831d88714bf337ac49ad8e4f28ea
#
_cell.length_a   1.000
_cell.length_b   1.000
_cell.length_c   1.000
_cell.angle_alpha   90.00
_cell.angle_beta   90.00
_cell.angle_gamma   90.00
#
_symmetry.space_group_name_H-M   'P 1'
#
loop_
_entity.id
_entity.type
_entity.pdbx_description
1 polymer ?
#
loop_
_entity_poly.entity_id
_entity_poly.type
_entity_poly.pdbx_seq_one_letter_code
_entity_poly.pdbx_strand_id
1 'polypeptide(L)'
;MIDSHTHLVLCDGGEDELVAAAAAAGVHRMLTIGMDQETNAAAVAAAERHESVFAAVGRHPNEASGFDDAVAAEIAELGAHEKVRAIGETGLDFYRDYATPDEQRRAFAAQIEIATELGLPIVIHSRDPEGETSAIDEIFETLDARAGEVPVILHCFSAPQRVGDAAERGWYCSFAGNATYPSAKDLLFAAAKVPEDRILVETDAPYLAPQPYRGKRNQPAYVVETAREIAAVRGVSYEELERTVEANAQALFGW
;
A
#
# COMPACT_ATOMS: atom_id res chain seq x y z
N MET A 1 -6.11 -6.06 14.48
CA MET A 1 -5.05 -5.85 13.44
C MET A 1 -5.71 -5.38 12.15
N ILE A 2 -5.01 -4.60 11.34
CA ILE A 2 -5.42 -4.18 10.00
C ILE A 2 -4.44 -4.70 8.94
N ASP A 3 -4.90 -4.78 7.69
CA ASP A 3 -4.06 -4.97 6.50
C ASP A 3 -4.19 -3.75 5.61
N SER A 4 -3.14 -2.91 5.56
CA SER A 4 -3.22 -1.62 4.87
C SER A 4 -3.06 -1.72 3.35
N HIS A 5 -2.74 -2.90 2.81
CA HIS A 5 -2.59 -3.11 1.36
C HIS A 5 -2.68 -4.59 1.01
N THR A 6 -3.73 -4.97 0.28
CA THR A 6 -3.91 -6.31 -0.27
C THR A 6 -4.60 -6.22 -1.63
N HIS A 7 -4.33 -7.15 -2.54
CA HIS A 7 -5.09 -7.30 -3.79
C HIS A 7 -6.06 -8.46 -3.64
N LEU A 8 -7.12 -8.28 -2.86
CA LEU A 8 -8.07 -9.34 -2.48
C LEU A 8 -8.60 -10.11 -3.68
N VAL A 9 -8.92 -9.39 -4.77
CA VAL A 9 -9.45 -9.98 -6.00
C VAL A 9 -8.45 -10.83 -6.79
N LEU A 10 -7.17 -10.73 -6.47
CA LEU A 10 -6.10 -11.53 -7.09
C LEU A 10 -5.67 -12.72 -6.22
N CYS A 11 -6.17 -12.82 -4.99
CA CYS A 11 -5.84 -13.91 -4.08
C CYS A 11 -6.51 -15.22 -4.52
N ASP A 12 -5.84 -16.35 -4.24
CA ASP A 12 -6.44 -17.66 -4.46
C ASP A 12 -7.53 -17.92 -3.41
N GLY A 13 -8.65 -18.49 -3.83
CA GLY A 13 -9.79 -18.80 -2.97
C GLY A 13 -10.97 -17.86 -3.19
N GLY A 14 -12.04 -18.12 -2.47
CA GLY A 14 -13.23 -17.26 -2.47
C GLY A 14 -13.02 -16.01 -1.60
N GLU A 15 -13.52 -14.87 -2.05
CA GLU A 15 -13.43 -13.61 -1.31
C GLU A 15 -14.01 -13.74 0.11
N ASP A 16 -15.19 -14.37 0.26
CA ASP A 16 -15.82 -14.63 1.57
C ASP A 16 -14.92 -15.46 2.48
N GLU A 17 -14.23 -16.47 1.93
CA GLU A 17 -13.32 -17.34 2.66
C GLU A 17 -12.07 -16.58 3.13
N LEU A 18 -11.52 -15.71 2.28
CA LEU A 18 -10.36 -14.88 2.60
C LEU A 18 -10.68 -13.86 3.70
N VAL A 19 -11.84 -13.19 3.61
CA VAL A 19 -12.30 -12.24 4.62
C VAL A 19 -12.59 -12.95 5.94
N ALA A 20 -13.23 -14.11 5.91
CA ALA A 20 -13.47 -14.91 7.11
C ALA A 20 -12.17 -15.41 7.76
N ALA A 21 -11.19 -15.86 6.96
CA ALA A 21 -9.88 -16.26 7.45
C ALA A 21 -9.10 -15.10 8.07
N ALA A 22 -9.17 -13.90 7.46
CA ALA A 22 -8.59 -12.69 8.02
C ALA A 22 -9.21 -12.33 9.36
N ALA A 23 -10.55 -12.33 9.46
CA ALA A 23 -11.26 -12.09 10.71
C ALA A 23 -10.91 -13.11 11.81
N ALA A 24 -10.81 -14.39 11.46
CA ALA A 24 -10.39 -15.45 12.40
C ALA A 24 -8.94 -15.29 12.90
N ALA A 25 -8.07 -14.65 12.10
CA ALA A 25 -6.71 -14.26 12.48
C ALA A 25 -6.63 -12.95 13.29
N GLY A 26 -7.75 -12.27 13.51
CA GLY A 26 -7.81 -11.00 14.22
C GLY A 26 -7.62 -9.76 13.32
N VAL A 27 -7.71 -9.92 11.99
CA VAL A 27 -7.70 -8.80 11.05
C VAL A 27 -9.10 -8.24 10.90
N HIS A 28 -9.31 -7.01 11.40
CA HIS A 28 -10.64 -6.41 11.51
C HIS A 28 -11.00 -5.50 10.33
N ARG A 29 -10.00 -4.98 9.64
CA ARG A 29 -10.15 -4.11 8.46
C ARG A 29 -9.02 -4.36 7.48
N MET A 30 -9.33 -4.18 6.21
CA MET A 30 -8.36 -4.29 5.13
C MET A 30 -8.65 -3.31 4.01
N LEU A 31 -7.60 -2.80 3.38
CA LEU A 31 -7.67 -1.98 2.18
C LEU A 31 -7.33 -2.85 0.97
N THR A 32 -8.34 -3.13 0.12
CA THR A 32 -8.10 -3.82 -1.15
C THR A 32 -7.80 -2.83 -2.25
N ILE A 33 -6.79 -3.16 -3.07
CA ILE A 33 -6.18 -2.22 -4.01
C ILE A 33 -6.50 -2.62 -5.43
N GLY A 34 -7.05 -1.68 -6.20
CA GLY A 34 -7.15 -1.77 -7.64
C GLY A 34 -5.88 -1.25 -8.32
N MET A 35 -5.61 -1.72 -9.53
CA MET A 35 -4.42 -1.39 -10.31
C MET A 35 -4.75 -0.94 -11.72
N ASP A 36 -5.95 -1.27 -12.19
CA ASP A 36 -6.49 -0.97 -13.52
C ASP A 36 -8.02 -0.87 -13.45
N GLN A 37 -8.68 -0.65 -14.59
CA GLN A 37 -10.13 -0.49 -14.65
C GLN A 37 -10.89 -1.70 -14.07
N GLU A 38 -10.48 -2.91 -14.41
CA GLU A 38 -11.16 -4.14 -13.97
C GLU A 38 -10.99 -4.36 -12.47
N THR A 39 -9.78 -4.24 -11.99
CA THR A 39 -9.45 -4.46 -10.57
C THR A 39 -9.95 -3.33 -9.67
N ASN A 40 -10.03 -2.07 -10.15
CA ASN A 40 -10.67 -0.96 -9.46
C ASN A 40 -12.16 -1.24 -9.21
N ALA A 41 -12.90 -1.63 -10.25
CA ALA A 41 -14.31 -1.99 -10.12
C ALA A 41 -14.51 -3.18 -9.15
N ALA A 42 -13.65 -4.20 -9.25
CA ALA A 42 -13.70 -5.36 -8.39
C ALA A 42 -13.37 -5.02 -6.92
N ALA A 43 -12.41 -4.12 -6.67
CA ALA A 43 -12.05 -3.66 -5.33
C ALA A 43 -13.22 -2.91 -4.65
N VAL A 44 -13.88 -2.01 -5.38
CA VAL A 44 -15.07 -1.30 -4.89
C VAL A 44 -16.20 -2.30 -4.58
N ALA A 45 -16.46 -3.24 -5.50
CA ALA A 45 -17.50 -4.24 -5.32
C ALA A 45 -17.23 -5.16 -4.11
N ALA A 46 -15.96 -5.52 -3.84
CA ALA A 46 -15.57 -6.26 -2.64
C ALA A 46 -15.82 -5.44 -1.36
N ALA A 47 -15.47 -4.15 -1.38
CA ALA A 47 -15.71 -3.24 -0.27
C ALA A 47 -17.20 -3.01 0.01
N GLU A 48 -18.06 -3.02 -1.00
CA GLU A 48 -19.52 -2.96 -0.83
C GLU A 48 -20.10 -4.22 -0.16
N ARG A 49 -19.53 -5.42 -0.50
CA ARG A 49 -20.02 -6.70 0.04
C ARG A 49 -19.60 -6.95 1.48
N HIS A 50 -18.44 -6.41 1.90
CA HIS A 50 -17.87 -6.70 3.21
C HIS A 50 -17.67 -5.41 4.03
N GLU A 51 -18.24 -5.34 5.21
CA GLU A 51 -18.11 -4.18 6.11
C GLU A 51 -16.65 -3.90 6.48
N SER A 52 -15.85 -4.95 6.66
CA SER A 52 -14.43 -4.87 7.04
C SER A 52 -13.47 -4.55 5.88
N VAL A 53 -13.99 -4.45 4.64
CA VAL A 53 -13.19 -4.17 3.45
C VAL A 53 -13.45 -2.76 2.97
N PHE A 54 -12.36 -2.05 2.66
CA PHE A 54 -12.35 -0.74 2.02
C PHE A 54 -11.49 -0.83 0.75
N ALA A 55 -11.61 0.12 -0.15
CA ALA A 55 -10.91 0.10 -1.43
C ALA A 55 -9.95 1.29 -1.58
N ALA A 56 -8.89 1.08 -2.33
CA ALA A 56 -8.16 2.12 -3.04
C ALA A 56 -8.28 1.88 -4.52
N VAL A 57 -8.36 2.95 -5.30
CA VAL A 57 -8.52 2.90 -6.76
C VAL A 57 -7.45 3.75 -7.43
N GLY A 58 -6.86 3.20 -8.48
CA GLY A 58 -5.78 3.88 -9.18
C GLY A 58 -5.33 3.16 -10.44
N ARG A 59 -4.19 3.60 -10.94
CA ARG A 59 -3.51 3.01 -12.09
C ARG A 59 -2.06 2.73 -11.70
N HIS A 60 -1.77 1.45 -11.53
CA HIS A 60 -0.41 0.99 -11.23
C HIS A 60 0.59 1.43 -12.33
N PRO A 61 1.85 1.77 -12.00
CA PRO A 61 2.82 2.19 -13.00
C PRO A 61 3.00 1.18 -14.15
N ASN A 62 2.91 -0.11 -13.89
CA ASN A 62 3.00 -1.14 -14.92
C ASN A 62 1.77 -1.17 -15.87
N GLU A 63 0.65 -0.58 -15.46
CA GLU A 63 -0.59 -0.47 -16.24
C GLU A 63 -0.79 0.96 -16.80
N ALA A 64 0.24 1.83 -16.71
CA ALA A 64 0.16 3.23 -17.10
C ALA A 64 0.11 3.45 -18.62
N SER A 65 0.35 2.43 -19.42
CA SER A 65 0.19 2.53 -20.88
C SER A 65 -1.25 2.89 -21.25
N GLY A 66 -1.40 3.88 -22.12
CA GLY A 66 -2.71 4.37 -22.54
C GLY A 66 -3.47 5.19 -21.50
N PHE A 67 -2.83 5.62 -20.41
CA PHE A 67 -3.45 6.52 -19.44
C PHE A 67 -3.77 7.87 -20.10
N ASP A 68 -5.05 8.26 -20.03
CA ASP A 68 -5.59 9.51 -20.58
C ASP A 68 -6.60 10.17 -19.62
N ASP A 69 -7.20 11.27 -20.08
CA ASP A 69 -8.18 12.03 -19.29
C ASP A 69 -9.44 11.22 -18.96
N ALA A 70 -9.81 10.24 -19.80
CA ALA A 70 -10.96 9.39 -19.53
C ALA A 70 -10.68 8.41 -18.39
N VAL A 71 -9.48 7.83 -18.36
CA VAL A 71 -9.02 6.98 -17.25
C VAL A 71 -8.90 7.80 -15.96
N ALA A 72 -8.37 9.03 -16.02
CA ALA A 72 -8.30 9.92 -14.88
C ALA A 72 -9.69 10.25 -14.31
N ALA A 73 -10.66 10.56 -15.18
CA ALA A 73 -12.04 10.83 -14.78
C ALA A 73 -12.73 9.62 -14.12
N GLU A 74 -12.49 8.41 -14.63
CA GLU A 74 -13.00 7.17 -14.02
C GLU A 74 -12.43 6.95 -12.61
N ILE A 75 -11.12 7.14 -12.43
CA ILE A 75 -10.49 7.03 -11.10
C ILE A 75 -11.08 8.08 -10.15
N ALA A 76 -11.29 9.31 -10.60
CA ALA A 76 -11.89 10.36 -9.78
C ALA A 76 -13.35 10.03 -9.41
N GLU A 77 -14.14 9.47 -10.32
CA GLU A 77 -15.50 9.02 -10.06
C GLU A 77 -15.53 7.90 -9.01
N LEU A 78 -14.72 6.86 -9.19
CA LEU A 78 -14.60 5.77 -8.23
C LEU A 78 -14.04 6.24 -6.89
N GLY A 79 -13.09 7.18 -6.90
CA GLY A 79 -12.50 7.78 -5.72
C GLY A 79 -13.51 8.51 -4.83
N ALA A 80 -14.60 9.02 -5.40
CA ALA A 80 -15.69 9.65 -4.64
C ALA A 80 -16.63 8.65 -3.94
N HIS A 81 -16.47 7.34 -4.16
CA HIS A 81 -17.31 6.32 -3.55
C HIS A 81 -17.04 6.20 -2.04
N GLU A 82 -18.09 6.04 -1.23
CA GLU A 82 -18.00 6.02 0.24
C GLU A 82 -17.11 4.92 0.83
N LYS A 83 -16.87 3.85 0.10
CA LYS A 83 -15.97 2.74 0.50
C LYS A 83 -14.53 2.94 0.04
N VAL A 84 -14.25 3.92 -0.81
CA VAL A 84 -12.89 4.25 -1.23
C VAL A 84 -12.23 5.16 -0.19
N ARG A 85 -11.02 4.81 0.21
CA ARG A 85 -10.27 5.47 1.28
C ARG A 85 -8.90 5.98 0.87
N ALA A 86 -8.47 5.68 -0.36
CA ALA A 86 -7.21 6.16 -0.90
C ALA A 86 -7.24 6.15 -2.43
N ILE A 87 -6.38 6.96 -3.03
CA ILE A 87 -6.04 6.88 -4.46
C ILE A 87 -4.74 6.10 -4.60
N GLY A 88 -4.71 5.19 -5.54
CA GLY A 88 -3.59 4.29 -5.80
C GLY A 88 -4.07 2.84 -5.99
N GLU A 89 -3.18 1.99 -6.33
CA GLU A 89 -1.72 2.08 -6.29
C GLU A 89 -1.18 2.87 -7.49
N THR A 90 -0.28 3.81 -7.25
CA THR A 90 0.35 4.64 -8.29
C THR A 90 1.82 4.92 -7.91
N GLY A 91 2.62 5.43 -8.83
CA GLY A 91 4.02 5.72 -8.59
C GLY A 91 4.89 5.35 -9.78
N LEU A 92 6.12 4.85 -9.51
CA LEU A 92 7.10 4.52 -10.53
C LEU A 92 7.68 3.11 -10.31
N ASP A 93 7.75 2.33 -11.38
CA ASP A 93 8.42 1.03 -11.45
C ASP A 93 9.40 1.03 -12.63
N PHE A 94 10.68 1.25 -12.34
CA PHE A 94 11.73 1.23 -13.37
C PHE A 94 12.40 -0.15 -13.49
N TYR A 95 11.94 -1.12 -12.70
CA TYR A 95 12.37 -2.51 -12.83
C TYR A 95 11.64 -3.24 -13.98
N ARG A 96 10.37 -2.86 -14.26
CA ARG A 96 9.56 -3.44 -15.33
C ARG A 96 9.45 -2.46 -16.50
N ASP A 97 9.23 -2.99 -17.70
CA ASP A 97 9.12 -2.24 -18.96
C ASP A 97 7.72 -2.33 -19.60
N TYR A 98 6.67 -2.57 -18.80
CA TYR A 98 5.29 -2.70 -19.29
C TYR A 98 4.68 -1.37 -19.72
N ALA A 99 5.12 -0.27 -19.12
CA ALA A 99 4.83 1.08 -19.54
C ALA A 99 6.12 1.92 -19.52
N THR A 100 6.20 2.88 -20.44
CA THR A 100 7.37 3.77 -20.50
C THR A 100 7.45 4.68 -19.27
N PRO A 101 8.63 5.15 -18.86
CA PRO A 101 8.76 6.09 -17.74
C PRO A 101 7.89 7.36 -17.91
N ASP A 102 7.71 7.86 -19.13
CA ASP A 102 6.88 9.04 -19.38
C ASP A 102 5.38 8.77 -19.22
N GLU A 103 4.91 7.56 -19.55
CA GLU A 103 3.53 7.15 -19.28
C GLU A 103 3.30 7.00 -17.77
N GLN A 104 4.25 6.39 -17.04
CA GLN A 104 4.19 6.26 -15.59
C GLN A 104 4.16 7.65 -14.90
N ARG A 105 5.04 8.57 -15.28
CA ARG A 105 5.09 9.95 -14.75
C ARG A 105 3.77 10.69 -14.96
N ARG A 106 3.19 10.58 -16.15
CA ARG A 106 1.89 11.21 -16.48
C ARG A 106 0.77 10.66 -15.61
N ALA A 107 0.66 9.33 -15.51
CA ALA A 107 -0.35 8.68 -14.69
C ALA A 107 -0.17 9.02 -13.20
N PHE A 108 1.06 9.04 -12.70
CA PHE A 108 1.38 9.39 -11.32
C PHE A 108 0.99 10.83 -10.99
N ALA A 109 1.39 11.79 -11.84
CA ALA A 109 1.07 13.21 -11.64
C ALA A 109 -0.46 13.44 -11.59
N ALA A 110 -1.22 12.84 -12.52
CA ALA A 110 -2.67 12.99 -12.54
C ALA A 110 -3.34 12.39 -11.30
N GLN A 111 -2.85 11.26 -10.80
CA GLN A 111 -3.41 10.63 -9.60
C GLN A 111 -3.09 11.41 -8.30
N ILE A 112 -1.96 12.11 -8.24
CA ILE A 112 -1.70 13.07 -7.15
C ILE A 112 -2.73 14.21 -7.17
N GLU A 113 -3.07 14.73 -8.35
CA GLU A 113 -4.08 15.78 -8.50
C GLU A 113 -5.46 15.27 -8.06
N ILE A 114 -5.87 14.06 -8.47
CA ILE A 114 -7.11 13.44 -8.03
C ILE A 114 -7.14 13.24 -6.50
N ALA A 115 -6.07 12.72 -5.91
CA ALA A 115 -5.97 12.55 -4.46
C ALA A 115 -6.12 13.89 -3.72
N THR A 116 -5.50 14.95 -4.26
CA THR A 116 -5.58 16.30 -3.72
C THR A 116 -7.01 16.85 -3.79
N GLU A 117 -7.68 16.72 -4.94
CA GLU A 117 -9.05 17.20 -5.15
C GLU A 117 -10.07 16.49 -4.25
N LEU A 118 -9.88 15.19 -4.03
CA LEU A 118 -10.77 14.39 -3.21
C LEU A 118 -10.40 14.43 -1.71
N GLY A 119 -9.24 14.96 -1.35
CA GLY A 119 -8.73 14.96 0.02
C GLY A 119 -8.46 13.56 0.56
N LEU A 120 -8.08 12.63 -0.31
CA LEU A 120 -7.79 11.23 0.02
C LEU A 120 -6.28 10.98 0.13
N PRO A 121 -5.84 10.03 1.00
CA PRO A 121 -4.46 9.54 0.99
C PRO A 121 -4.06 8.96 -0.37
N ILE A 122 -2.75 9.00 -0.67
CA ILE A 122 -2.20 8.39 -1.87
C ILE A 122 -1.27 7.21 -1.54
N VAL A 123 -1.50 6.06 -2.19
CA VAL A 123 -0.72 4.82 -2.02
C VAL A 123 0.33 4.72 -3.12
N ILE A 124 1.60 4.76 -2.70
CA ILE A 124 2.75 4.88 -3.59
C ILE A 124 3.46 3.55 -3.76
N HIS A 125 3.51 3.08 -5.00
CA HIS A 125 4.40 2.04 -5.48
C HIS A 125 5.77 2.62 -5.84
N SER A 126 6.83 1.94 -5.43
CA SER A 126 8.20 2.27 -5.82
C SER A 126 9.01 1.02 -6.09
N ARG A 127 9.59 0.91 -7.27
CA ARG A 127 10.47 -0.20 -7.58
C ARG A 127 11.60 0.22 -8.51
N ASP A 128 12.81 0.01 -8.05
CA ASP A 128 14.05 0.22 -8.81
C ASP A 128 14.70 -1.10 -9.22
N PRO A 129 15.51 -1.13 -10.29
CA PRO A 129 16.48 -2.16 -10.51
C PRO A 129 17.46 -2.29 -9.33
N GLU A 130 18.05 -3.47 -9.16
CA GLU A 130 18.97 -3.71 -8.04
C GLU A 130 20.15 -2.73 -8.08
N GLY A 131 20.35 -2.01 -6.97
CA GLY A 131 21.42 -1.03 -6.81
C GLY A 131 21.12 0.35 -7.36
N GLU A 132 19.93 0.59 -7.90
CA GLU A 132 19.46 1.90 -8.35
C GLU A 132 18.47 2.52 -7.36
N THR A 133 18.26 3.84 -7.47
CA THR A 133 17.34 4.61 -6.64
C THR A 133 16.55 5.64 -7.44
N SER A 134 16.58 5.54 -8.77
CA SER A 134 16.01 6.55 -9.66
C SER A 134 14.50 6.69 -9.53
N ALA A 135 13.77 5.60 -9.35
CA ALA A 135 12.32 5.65 -9.14
C ALA A 135 11.97 6.30 -7.80
N ILE A 136 12.58 5.83 -6.71
CA ILE A 136 12.28 6.39 -5.38
C ILE A 136 12.71 7.85 -5.25
N ASP A 137 13.85 8.24 -5.83
CA ASP A 137 14.31 9.62 -5.80
C ASP A 137 13.35 10.54 -6.56
N GLU A 138 12.92 10.14 -7.77
CA GLU A 138 11.95 10.89 -8.57
C GLU A 138 10.55 10.93 -7.90
N ILE A 139 10.13 9.86 -7.22
CA ILE A 139 8.89 9.84 -6.42
C ILE A 139 8.95 10.91 -5.33
N PHE A 140 10.05 10.98 -4.57
CA PHE A 140 10.20 12.00 -3.53
C PHE A 140 10.15 13.41 -4.10
N GLU A 141 10.87 13.68 -5.18
CA GLU A 141 10.84 14.99 -5.86
C GLU A 141 9.43 15.36 -6.37
N THR A 142 8.73 14.40 -6.96
CA THR A 142 7.38 14.61 -7.49
C THR A 142 6.37 14.89 -6.37
N LEU A 143 6.42 14.13 -5.28
CA LEU A 143 5.54 14.32 -4.13
C LEU A 143 5.83 15.64 -3.41
N ASP A 144 7.09 16.00 -3.22
CA ASP A 144 7.49 17.30 -2.64
C ASP A 144 6.95 18.47 -3.46
N ALA A 145 6.89 18.33 -4.78
CA ALA A 145 6.43 19.38 -5.68
C ALA A 145 4.90 19.47 -5.81
N ARG A 146 4.17 18.34 -5.62
CA ARG A 146 2.77 18.23 -6.04
C ARG A 146 1.80 17.78 -4.97
N ALA A 147 2.22 16.96 -3.99
CA ALA A 147 1.28 16.32 -3.07
C ALA A 147 0.71 17.27 -2.00
N GLY A 148 1.39 18.41 -1.74
CA GLY A 148 0.92 19.36 -0.73
C GLY A 148 0.70 18.71 0.63
N GLU A 149 -0.55 18.76 1.13
CA GLU A 149 -0.94 18.17 2.41
C GLU A 149 -1.58 16.77 2.29
N VAL A 150 -1.61 16.19 1.08
CA VAL A 150 -2.14 14.83 0.87
C VAL A 150 -1.33 13.82 1.70
N PRO A 151 -1.98 12.99 2.53
CA PRO A 151 -1.26 11.96 3.27
C PRO A 151 -0.66 10.92 2.30
N VAL A 152 0.64 10.69 2.41
CA VAL A 152 1.39 9.78 1.54
C VAL A 152 1.66 8.47 2.27
N ILE A 153 1.41 7.35 1.59
CA ILE A 153 1.71 6.00 2.04
C ILE A 153 2.74 5.40 1.09
N LEU A 154 3.96 5.21 1.55
CA LEU A 154 4.97 4.42 0.86
C LEU A 154 4.68 2.94 1.15
N HIS A 155 3.89 2.30 0.28
CA HIS A 155 3.52 0.90 0.45
C HIS A 155 4.72 -0.01 0.17
N CYS A 156 4.72 -1.19 0.77
CA CYS A 156 5.81 -2.17 0.63
C CYS A 156 7.19 -1.51 0.70
N PHE A 157 7.38 -0.64 1.72
CA PHE A 157 8.52 0.26 1.81
C PHE A 157 9.83 -0.47 1.56
N SER A 158 10.51 -0.13 0.47
CA SER A 158 11.68 -0.85 -0.04
C SER A 158 12.97 -0.03 -0.07
N ALA A 159 12.93 1.23 0.41
CA ALA A 159 14.04 2.17 0.40
C ALA A 159 14.55 2.51 1.82
N PRO A 160 15.17 1.56 2.56
CA PRO A 160 15.54 1.74 3.96
C PRO A 160 16.45 2.96 4.21
N GLN A 161 17.25 3.36 3.22
CA GLN A 161 18.10 4.56 3.26
C GLN A 161 17.30 5.86 3.28
N ARG A 162 16.04 5.87 2.81
CA ARG A 162 15.15 7.04 2.74
C ARG A 162 14.18 7.14 3.93
N VAL A 163 14.29 6.23 4.93
CA VAL A 163 13.35 6.23 6.07
C VAL A 163 13.35 7.55 6.86
N GLY A 164 14.51 8.18 7.00
CA GLY A 164 14.64 9.50 7.65
C GLY A 164 13.92 10.59 6.85
N ASP A 165 14.11 10.60 5.55
CA ASP A 165 13.48 11.58 4.64
C ASP A 165 11.95 11.44 4.62
N ALA A 166 11.44 10.21 4.66
CA ALA A 166 10.00 9.94 4.75
C ALA A 166 9.44 10.40 6.10
N ALA A 167 10.16 10.15 7.19
CA ALA A 167 9.78 10.57 8.54
C ALA A 167 9.72 12.11 8.69
N GLU A 168 10.70 12.84 8.12
CA GLU A 168 10.73 14.30 8.14
C GLU A 168 9.51 14.93 7.41
N ARG A 169 8.97 14.24 6.41
CA ARG A 169 7.76 14.64 5.66
C ARG A 169 6.46 14.19 6.31
N GLY A 170 6.54 13.39 7.36
CA GLY A 170 5.37 12.80 7.99
C GLY A 170 4.67 11.74 7.15
N TRP A 171 5.37 11.14 6.17
CA TRP A 171 4.82 10.10 5.31
C TRP A 171 4.75 8.75 6.03
N TYR A 172 3.73 7.98 5.71
CA TYR A 172 3.56 6.64 6.26
C TYR A 172 4.43 5.63 5.50
N CYS A 173 5.05 4.72 6.24
CA CYS A 173 5.77 3.57 5.68
C CYS A 173 5.04 2.29 6.08
N SER A 174 4.61 1.51 5.09
CA SER A 174 3.97 0.22 5.30
C SER A 174 4.95 -0.92 4.98
N PHE A 175 4.91 -1.98 5.77
CA PHE A 175 5.83 -3.11 5.65
C PHE A 175 5.07 -4.39 5.37
N ALA A 176 5.47 -5.09 4.29
CA ALA A 176 4.89 -6.35 3.86
C ALA A 176 5.67 -7.57 4.38
N GLY A 177 5.21 -8.77 4.00
CA GLY A 177 5.80 -10.03 4.45
C GLY A 177 7.27 -10.24 4.09
N ASN A 178 7.79 -9.55 3.06
CA ASN A 178 9.22 -9.56 2.72
C ASN A 178 10.11 -9.03 3.86
N ALA A 179 9.61 -8.17 4.74
CA ALA A 179 10.35 -7.70 5.90
C ALA A 179 10.72 -8.85 6.88
N THR A 180 9.97 -9.96 6.85
CA THR A 180 10.25 -11.15 7.68
C THR A 180 11.36 -12.05 7.12
N TYR A 181 11.89 -11.76 5.93
CA TYR A 181 12.90 -12.63 5.31
C TYR A 181 14.27 -12.45 5.97
N PRO A 182 15.07 -13.53 6.11
CA PRO A 182 16.40 -13.46 6.74
C PRO A 182 17.36 -12.46 6.07
N SER A 183 17.14 -12.14 4.80
CA SER A 183 17.91 -11.14 4.03
C SER A 183 17.43 -9.70 4.24
N ALA A 184 16.28 -9.48 4.89
CA ALA A 184 15.61 -8.16 4.97
C ALA A 184 16.05 -7.31 6.18
N LYS A 185 17.28 -7.47 6.66
CA LYS A 185 17.78 -6.76 7.85
C LYS A 185 17.66 -5.24 7.76
N ASP A 186 17.91 -4.68 6.57
CA ASP A 186 17.82 -3.24 6.36
C ASP A 186 16.38 -2.73 6.39
N LEU A 187 15.41 -3.54 5.93
CA LEU A 187 13.98 -3.22 6.03
C LEU A 187 13.52 -3.27 7.50
N LEU A 188 13.94 -4.28 8.26
CA LEU A 188 13.64 -4.34 9.70
C LEU A 188 14.27 -3.18 10.46
N PHE A 189 15.50 -2.78 10.11
CA PHE A 189 16.12 -1.60 10.68
C PHE A 189 15.35 -0.31 10.34
N ALA A 190 14.85 -0.17 9.12
CA ALA A 190 13.98 0.93 8.74
C ALA A 190 12.68 0.90 9.54
N ALA A 191 12.03 -0.26 9.65
CA ALA A 191 10.80 -0.43 10.44
C ALA A 191 10.98 -0.04 11.92
N ALA A 192 12.16 -0.31 12.50
CA ALA A 192 12.48 0.12 13.85
C ALA A 192 12.62 1.65 14.00
N LYS A 193 12.89 2.37 12.90
CA LYS A 193 13.15 3.83 12.90
C LYS A 193 11.95 4.67 12.48
N VAL A 194 10.96 4.08 11.79
CA VAL A 194 9.75 4.82 11.42
C VAL A 194 9.08 5.35 12.69
N PRO A 195 8.66 6.63 12.73
CA PRO A 195 7.89 7.18 13.84
C PRO A 195 6.67 6.32 14.17
N GLU A 196 6.32 6.23 15.45
CA GLU A 196 5.22 5.38 15.92
C GLU A 196 3.90 5.73 15.24
N ASP A 197 3.67 7.01 14.99
CA ASP A 197 2.45 7.54 14.36
C ASP A 197 2.50 7.50 12.81
N ARG A 198 3.50 6.84 12.20
CA ARG A 198 3.68 6.76 10.74
C ARG A 198 3.94 5.34 10.22
N ILE A 199 3.81 4.33 11.06
CA ILE A 199 4.05 2.95 10.67
C ILE A 199 2.73 2.24 10.35
N LEU A 200 2.74 1.45 9.27
CA LEU A 200 1.68 0.54 8.88
C LEU A 200 2.25 -0.86 8.62
N VAL A 201 1.37 -1.85 8.59
CA VAL A 201 1.66 -3.22 8.17
C VAL A 201 0.67 -3.68 7.12
N GLU A 202 1.13 -4.52 6.21
CA GLU A 202 0.34 -5.00 5.09
C GLU A 202 0.73 -6.41 4.70
N THR A 203 -0.06 -7.03 3.83
CA THR A 203 0.31 -8.30 3.19
C THR A 203 0.92 -8.12 1.83
N ASP A 204 0.45 -7.18 1.03
CA ASP A 204 0.64 -7.15 -0.42
C ASP A 204 0.19 -8.47 -1.08
N ALA A 205 -0.83 -9.11 -0.50
CA ALA A 205 -1.32 -10.39 -0.99
C ALA A 205 -1.94 -10.23 -2.40
N PRO A 206 -1.68 -11.19 -3.29
CA PRO A 206 -1.17 -12.55 -3.10
C PRO A 206 0.35 -12.70 -3.12
N TYR A 207 1.09 -11.61 -3.11
CA TYR A 207 2.56 -11.57 -3.19
C TYR A 207 3.19 -11.63 -1.79
N LEU A 208 4.50 -11.69 -1.72
CA LEU A 208 5.34 -11.45 -0.55
C LEU A 208 4.93 -12.21 0.73
N ALA A 209 4.47 -13.48 0.61
CA ALA A 209 4.11 -14.29 1.78
C ALA A 209 5.22 -14.24 2.86
N PRO A 210 4.87 -13.97 4.15
CA PRO A 210 5.84 -13.87 5.22
C PRO A 210 6.57 -15.21 5.45
N GLN A 211 7.71 -15.16 6.16
CA GLN A 211 8.64 -16.30 6.31
C GLN A 211 7.98 -17.63 6.67
N PRO A 212 6.99 -17.72 7.60
CA PRO A 212 6.34 -18.99 7.92
C PRO A 212 5.57 -19.61 6.73
N TYR A 213 5.19 -18.80 5.76
CA TYR A 213 4.40 -19.21 4.59
C TYR A 213 5.17 -19.02 3.27
N ARG A 214 6.47 -18.73 3.33
CA ARG A 214 7.27 -18.47 2.13
C ARG A 214 7.17 -19.62 1.13
N GLY A 215 6.96 -19.27 -0.15
CA GLY A 215 6.74 -20.23 -1.24
C GLY A 215 5.28 -20.66 -1.43
N LYS A 216 4.37 -20.14 -0.60
CA LYS A 216 2.92 -20.22 -0.82
C LYS A 216 2.37 -18.89 -1.32
N ARG A 217 1.15 -18.88 -1.84
CA ARG A 217 0.41 -17.65 -2.10
C ARG A 217 0.09 -16.96 -0.78
N ASN A 218 0.20 -15.65 -0.74
CA ASN A 218 -0.13 -14.83 0.41
C ASN A 218 -1.64 -14.61 0.51
N GLN A 219 -2.12 -14.22 1.69
CA GLN A 219 -3.51 -13.87 1.96
C GLN A 219 -3.59 -12.87 3.13
N PRO A 220 -4.67 -12.09 3.25
CA PRO A 220 -4.79 -11.05 4.29
C PRO A 220 -4.56 -11.54 5.72
N ALA A 221 -4.97 -12.77 6.04
CA ALA A 221 -4.76 -13.38 7.35
C ALA A 221 -3.28 -13.43 7.80
N TYR A 222 -2.33 -13.39 6.85
CA TYR A 222 -0.90 -13.54 7.14
C TYR A 222 -0.22 -12.23 7.58
N VAL A 223 -0.91 -11.09 7.54
CA VAL A 223 -0.37 -9.81 8.05
C VAL A 223 0.09 -9.90 9.50
N VAL A 224 -0.53 -10.77 10.29
CA VAL A 224 -0.17 -10.99 11.70
C VAL A 224 1.27 -11.46 11.88
N GLU A 225 1.83 -12.18 10.91
CA GLU A 225 3.23 -12.63 10.97
C GLU A 225 4.19 -11.46 10.68
N THR A 226 3.84 -10.60 9.73
CA THR A 226 4.59 -9.35 9.49
C THR A 226 4.57 -8.47 10.74
N ALA A 227 3.38 -8.28 11.33
CA ALA A 227 3.24 -7.47 12.54
C ALA A 227 4.05 -8.01 13.73
N ARG A 228 4.12 -9.34 13.92
CA ARG A 228 4.94 -9.95 14.97
C ARG A 228 6.42 -9.63 14.82
N GLU A 229 6.94 -9.72 13.61
CA GLU A 229 8.35 -9.43 13.32
C GLU A 229 8.64 -7.93 13.52
N ILE A 230 7.74 -7.05 13.07
CA ILE A 230 7.87 -5.61 13.27
C ILE A 230 7.81 -5.25 14.77
N ALA A 231 6.90 -5.85 15.53
CA ALA A 231 6.83 -5.65 16.98
C ALA A 231 8.15 -6.05 17.67
N ALA A 232 8.69 -7.23 17.30
CA ALA A 232 9.93 -7.75 17.85
C ALA A 232 11.11 -6.81 17.59
N VAL A 233 11.29 -6.29 16.38
CA VAL A 233 12.40 -5.39 16.04
C VAL A 233 12.25 -4.01 16.70
N ARG A 234 11.02 -3.56 16.94
CA ARG A 234 10.71 -2.32 17.66
C ARG A 234 10.82 -2.47 19.19
N GLY A 235 10.93 -3.69 19.68
CA GLY A 235 11.01 -3.97 21.13
C GLY A 235 9.70 -3.70 21.89
N VAL A 236 8.57 -3.86 21.20
CA VAL A 236 7.20 -3.71 21.75
C VAL A 236 6.44 -5.04 21.67
N SER A 237 5.35 -5.17 22.41
CA SER A 237 4.47 -6.35 22.25
C SER A 237 3.68 -6.28 20.96
N TYR A 238 3.17 -7.45 20.51
CA TYR A 238 2.28 -7.51 19.36
C TYR A 238 1.05 -6.63 19.55
N GLU A 239 0.44 -6.66 20.73
CA GLU A 239 -0.76 -5.88 21.07
C GLU A 239 -0.49 -4.37 21.11
N GLU A 240 0.73 -3.95 21.46
CA GLU A 240 1.13 -2.54 21.38
C GLU A 240 1.26 -2.10 19.93
N LEU A 241 1.94 -2.88 19.09
CA LEU A 241 2.02 -2.57 17.67
C LEU A 241 0.63 -2.59 16.99
N GLU A 242 -0.20 -3.58 17.32
CA GLU A 242 -1.57 -3.66 16.81
C GLU A 242 -2.35 -2.38 17.08
N ARG A 243 -2.36 -1.90 18.33
CA ARG A 243 -3.00 -0.62 18.68
C ARG A 243 -2.43 0.56 17.92
N THR A 244 -1.12 0.59 17.75
CA THR A 244 -0.42 1.65 16.99
C THR A 244 -0.87 1.68 15.53
N VAL A 245 -0.80 0.54 14.83
CA VAL A 245 -1.16 0.50 13.40
C VAL A 245 -2.66 0.70 13.17
N GLU A 246 -3.51 0.25 14.11
CA GLU A 246 -4.96 0.53 14.06
C GLU A 246 -5.25 2.03 14.23
N ALA A 247 -4.58 2.69 15.17
CA ALA A 247 -4.73 4.13 15.37
C ALA A 247 -4.23 4.92 14.14
N ASN A 248 -3.10 4.52 13.57
CA ASN A 248 -2.55 5.13 12.35
C ASN A 248 -3.48 4.96 11.16
N ALA A 249 -3.99 3.75 10.95
CA ALA A 249 -4.93 3.47 9.87
C ALA A 249 -6.27 4.20 10.06
N GLN A 250 -6.77 4.29 11.30
CA GLN A 250 -7.98 5.06 11.61
C GLN A 250 -7.80 6.56 11.32
N ALA A 251 -6.65 7.13 11.70
CA ALA A 251 -6.34 8.53 11.43
C ALA A 251 -6.19 8.82 9.92
N LEU A 252 -5.65 7.86 9.18
CA LEU A 252 -5.33 7.97 7.77
C LEU A 252 -6.55 7.73 6.86
N PHE A 253 -7.32 6.67 7.12
CA PHE A 253 -8.41 6.23 6.25
C PHE A 253 -9.81 6.61 6.75
N GLY A 254 -9.96 7.02 8.00
CA GLY A 254 -11.25 7.40 8.57
C GLY A 254 -12.30 6.27 8.61
N TRP A 255 -11.86 5.03 8.71
CA TRP A 255 -12.72 3.84 8.61
C TRP A 255 -13.20 3.28 9.95
#